data_5685efe5607fe659fb49fd88a214d136
#
_entry.id   5685efe5607fe659fb49fd88a214d136
#
_cell.length_a   1.000
_cell.length_b   1.000
_cell.length_c   1.000
_cell.angle_alpha   90.00
_cell.angle_beta   90.00
_cell.angle_gamma   90.00
#
_symmetry.space_group_name_H-M   'P 1'
#
loop_
_entity.id
_entity.type
_entity.pdbx_description
1 polymer ?
#
loop_
_entity_poly.entity_id
_entity_poly.type
_entity_poly.pdbx_seq_one_letter_code
_entity_poly.pdbx_strand_id
1 'polypeptide(L)'
;MANFDTPTIRPVEWLGDSRANVQNFPKDVQKKMGDELQVFQFGRMPRKAKPFKGVGSGVFEISIRHDTNTYRSVLAVKLGETIYVLHVFQKKSKQGIATPKQDIDLIKRRYNKARELAEK
;
A
#
# COMPACT_ATOMS: atom_id res chain seq x y z
N MET A 1 25.80 -7.56 -22.22
CA MET A 1 26.12 -8.13 -20.91
C MET A 1 25.12 -7.68 -19.87
N ALA A 2 24.69 -8.60 -19.05
CA ALA A 2 23.74 -8.27 -17.98
C ALA A 2 24.42 -7.36 -16.98
N ASN A 3 23.66 -6.35 -16.53
CA ASN A 3 24.14 -5.45 -15.50
C ASN A 3 23.65 -5.96 -14.16
N PHE A 4 24.52 -6.68 -13.45
CA PHE A 4 24.15 -7.32 -12.19
C PHE A 4 24.00 -6.33 -11.05
N ASP A 5 24.48 -5.10 -11.23
CA ASP A 5 24.47 -4.12 -10.16
C ASP A 5 23.23 -3.23 -10.19
N THR A 6 22.42 -3.33 -11.25
CA THR A 6 21.20 -2.54 -11.35
C THR A 6 20.05 -3.34 -10.76
N PRO A 7 19.51 -2.92 -9.63
CA PRO A 7 18.37 -3.63 -9.04
C PRO A 7 17.13 -3.48 -9.93
N THR A 8 16.35 -4.53 -10.00
CA THR A 8 15.05 -4.47 -10.64
C THR A 8 14.09 -3.76 -9.70
N ILE A 9 13.54 -2.65 -10.16
CA ILE A 9 12.57 -1.89 -9.37
C ILE A 9 11.18 -2.34 -9.79
N ARG A 10 10.42 -2.82 -8.83
CA ARG A 10 9.06 -3.31 -9.09
C ARG A 10 8.15 -2.12 -9.41
N PRO A 11 7.33 -2.23 -10.47
CA PRO A 11 6.40 -1.15 -10.79
C PRO A 11 5.27 -1.06 -9.78
N VAL A 12 4.66 0.12 -9.69
CA VAL A 12 3.53 0.38 -8.81
C VAL A 12 2.32 0.72 -9.65
N GLU A 13 1.22 0.06 -9.35
CA GLU A 13 -0.08 0.34 -9.96
C GLU A 13 -1.00 0.89 -8.87
N TRP A 14 -1.49 2.10 -9.06
CA TRP A 14 -2.39 2.76 -8.11
C TRP A 14 -3.82 2.50 -8.53
N LEU A 15 -4.59 1.86 -7.64
CA LEU A 15 -5.98 1.54 -7.96
C LEU A 15 -6.93 2.63 -7.45
N GLY A 16 -7.94 2.93 -8.25
CA GLY A 16 -8.96 3.91 -7.90
C GLY A 16 -8.36 5.27 -7.55
N ASP A 17 -8.79 5.81 -6.43
CA ASP A 17 -8.38 7.13 -5.95
C ASP A 17 -7.13 7.10 -5.06
N SER A 18 -6.44 5.98 -4.96
CA SER A 18 -5.37 5.82 -3.98
C SER A 18 -4.24 6.84 -4.17
N ARG A 19 -3.83 7.10 -5.41
CA ARG A 19 -2.77 8.07 -5.66
C ARG A 19 -3.20 9.49 -5.32
N ALA A 20 -4.43 9.85 -5.71
CA ALA A 20 -4.96 11.17 -5.40
C ALA A 20 -5.04 11.39 -3.90
N ASN A 21 -5.39 10.35 -3.15
CA ASN A 21 -5.48 10.45 -1.70
C ASN A 21 -4.11 10.74 -1.07
N VAL A 22 -3.06 10.06 -1.55
CA VAL A 22 -1.70 10.34 -1.05
C VAL A 22 -1.34 11.81 -1.33
N GLN A 23 -1.67 12.29 -2.50
CA GLN A 23 -1.31 13.66 -2.90
C GLN A 23 -1.99 14.72 -2.02
N ASN A 24 -3.06 14.35 -1.33
CA ASN A 24 -3.77 15.25 -0.41
C ASN A 24 -3.26 15.16 1.02
N PHE A 25 -2.32 14.28 1.30
CA PHE A 25 -1.76 14.14 2.64
C PHE A 25 -0.70 15.20 2.90
N PRO A 26 -0.36 15.45 4.18
CA PRO A 26 0.77 16.33 4.51
C PRO A 26 2.05 15.85 3.83
N LYS A 27 2.90 16.80 3.46
CA LYS A 27 4.13 16.48 2.73
C LYS A 27 5.03 15.48 3.45
N ASP A 28 5.13 15.60 4.77
CA ASP A 28 5.93 14.65 5.56
C ASP A 28 5.37 13.23 5.47
N VAL A 29 4.04 13.11 5.47
CA VAL A 29 3.38 11.81 5.34
C VAL A 29 3.63 11.23 3.96
N GLN A 30 3.49 12.06 2.91
CA GLN A 30 3.76 11.62 1.54
C GLN A 30 5.16 11.06 1.42
N LYS A 31 6.14 11.77 1.98
CA LYS A 31 7.53 11.34 1.90
C LYS A 31 7.75 10.01 2.63
N LYS A 32 7.25 9.91 3.84
CA LYS A 32 7.42 8.68 4.63
C LYS A 32 6.73 7.49 3.98
N MET A 33 5.54 7.70 3.46
CA MET A 33 4.79 6.65 2.78
C MET A 33 5.50 6.21 1.51
N GLY A 34 6.03 7.17 0.76
CA GLY A 34 6.81 6.89 -0.44
C GLY A 34 8.10 6.12 -0.13
N ASP A 35 8.78 6.47 0.97
CA ASP A 35 9.98 5.78 1.39
C ASP A 35 9.69 4.31 1.71
N GLU A 36 8.58 4.03 2.41
CA GLU A 36 8.20 2.66 2.74
C GLU A 36 7.78 1.89 1.49
N LEU A 37 7.04 2.53 0.59
CA LEU A 37 6.66 1.90 -0.67
C LEU A 37 7.90 1.53 -1.49
N GLN A 38 8.90 2.39 -1.49
CA GLN A 38 10.13 2.15 -2.22
C GLN A 38 10.86 0.91 -1.72
N VAL A 39 10.79 0.63 -0.42
CA VAL A 39 11.39 -0.59 0.15
C VAL A 39 10.74 -1.82 -0.47
N PHE A 40 9.41 -1.82 -0.62
CA PHE A 40 8.72 -2.90 -1.33
C PHE A 40 9.18 -3.00 -2.78
N GLN A 41 9.39 -1.86 -3.44
CA GLN A 41 9.83 -1.86 -4.84
C GLN A 41 11.20 -2.50 -5.01
N PHE A 42 12.05 -2.41 -3.99
CA PHE A 42 13.35 -3.07 -4.00
C PHE A 42 13.28 -4.53 -3.54
N GLY A 43 12.09 -5.06 -3.32
CA GLY A 43 11.91 -6.46 -2.94
C GLY A 43 12.11 -6.76 -1.48
N ARG A 44 12.09 -5.73 -0.64
CA ARG A 44 12.28 -5.89 0.80
C ARG A 44 11.01 -5.56 1.56
N MET A 45 10.99 -5.91 2.84
CA MET A 45 9.86 -5.64 3.71
C MET A 45 10.11 -4.37 4.52
N PRO A 46 9.27 -3.33 4.35
CA PRO A 46 9.41 -2.12 5.15
C PRO A 46 9.14 -2.37 6.62
N ARG A 47 9.80 -1.60 7.48
CA ARG A 47 9.62 -1.74 8.93
C ARG A 47 8.22 -1.43 9.38
N LYS A 48 7.55 -0.51 8.72
CA LYS A 48 6.21 -0.08 9.12
C LYS A 48 5.11 -0.89 8.46
N ALA A 49 5.47 -1.89 7.68
CA ALA A 49 4.50 -2.75 7.02
C ALA A 49 4.07 -3.87 7.94
N LYS A 50 2.77 -4.12 7.96
CA LYS A 50 2.19 -5.24 8.70
C LYS A 50 1.25 -6.00 7.78
N PRO A 51 1.11 -7.32 7.96
CA PRO A 51 0.12 -8.05 7.18
C PRO A 51 -1.28 -7.49 7.41
N PHE A 52 -2.03 -7.33 6.34
CA PHE A 52 -3.43 -6.94 6.40
C PHE A 52 -4.27 -8.18 6.16
N LYS A 53 -4.86 -8.71 7.23
CA LYS A 53 -5.52 -10.01 7.19
C LYS A 53 -6.94 -9.89 6.65
N GLY A 54 -7.45 -10.99 6.11
CA GLY A 54 -8.85 -11.08 5.70
C GLY A 54 -9.12 -10.69 4.26
N VAL A 55 -8.11 -10.36 3.49
CA VAL A 55 -8.26 -9.95 2.09
C VAL A 55 -7.64 -10.99 1.16
N GLY A 56 -6.40 -11.33 1.41
CA GLY A 56 -5.69 -12.29 0.59
C GLY A 56 -4.24 -12.37 1.01
N SER A 57 -3.53 -13.34 0.44
CA SER A 57 -2.11 -13.51 0.70
C SER A 57 -1.31 -12.34 0.16
N GLY A 58 -0.29 -11.91 0.92
CA GLY A 58 0.60 -10.85 0.45
C GLY A 58 0.00 -9.47 0.45
N VAL A 59 -1.02 -9.24 1.25
CA VAL A 59 -1.59 -7.90 1.44
C VAL A 59 -1.02 -7.32 2.72
N PHE A 60 -0.49 -6.09 2.62
CA PHE A 60 0.17 -5.43 3.72
C PHE A 60 -0.38 -4.02 3.90
N GLU A 61 -0.20 -3.51 5.10
CA GLU A 61 -0.60 -2.16 5.47
C GLU A 61 0.64 -1.39 5.92
N ILE A 62 0.77 -0.16 5.42
CA ILE A 62 1.75 0.80 5.91
C ILE A 62 0.98 1.85 6.70
N SER A 63 1.39 2.10 7.94
CA SER A 63 0.75 3.12 8.79
C SER A 63 1.76 4.19 9.13
N ILE A 64 1.40 5.44 8.86
CA ILE A 64 2.22 6.60 9.16
C ILE A 64 1.45 7.49 10.12
N ARG A 65 2.01 7.71 11.29
CA ARG A 65 1.42 8.66 12.25
C ARG A 65 2.01 10.05 12.01
N HIS A 66 1.13 11.03 12.05
CA HIS A 66 1.52 12.43 11.90
C HIS A 66 0.55 13.26 12.72
N ASP A 67 1.08 13.99 13.71
CA ASP A 67 0.29 14.66 14.72
C ASP A 67 -0.62 13.64 15.41
N THR A 68 -1.93 13.87 15.40
CA THR A 68 -2.88 12.95 16.04
C THR A 68 -3.55 12.02 15.04
N ASN A 69 -3.14 12.08 13.78
CA ASN A 69 -3.76 11.30 12.71
C ASN A 69 -2.92 10.12 12.31
N THR A 70 -3.58 9.11 11.76
CA THR A 70 -2.90 7.96 11.17
C THR A 70 -3.29 7.86 9.71
N TYR A 71 -2.28 7.76 8.85
CA TYR A 71 -2.45 7.64 7.41
C TYR A 71 -2.06 6.23 7.00
N ARG A 72 -2.90 5.56 6.24
CA ARG A 72 -2.71 4.16 5.90
C ARG A 72 -2.70 3.92 4.41
N SER A 73 -1.87 2.98 4.00
CA SER A 73 -1.83 2.50 2.64
C SER A 73 -1.89 0.98 2.70
N VAL A 74 -2.81 0.38 1.95
CA VAL A 74 -2.96 -1.08 1.89
C VAL A 74 -2.58 -1.52 0.49
N LEU A 75 -1.66 -2.49 0.40
CA LEU A 75 -1.11 -2.89 -0.89
C LEU A 75 -0.99 -4.40 -1.00
N ALA A 76 -1.10 -4.88 -2.25
CA ALA A 76 -0.87 -6.28 -2.59
C ALA A 76 0.50 -6.38 -3.25
N VAL A 77 1.39 -7.22 -2.69
CA VAL A 77 2.78 -7.29 -3.15
C VAL A 77 3.17 -8.66 -3.67
N LYS A 78 2.24 -9.60 -3.74
CA LYS A 78 2.52 -10.98 -4.21
C LYS A 78 1.70 -11.37 -5.42
N LEU A 79 1.31 -10.39 -6.22
CA LEU A 79 0.58 -10.63 -7.46
C LEU A 79 1.51 -10.32 -8.65
N GLY A 80 2.51 -11.18 -8.85
CA GLY A 80 3.53 -10.94 -9.85
C GLY A 80 4.52 -9.89 -9.38
N GLU A 81 5.09 -9.15 -10.31
CA GLU A 81 6.10 -8.14 -9.97
C GLU A 81 5.51 -6.79 -9.59
N THR A 82 4.31 -6.50 -10.04
CA THR A 82 3.67 -5.22 -9.78
C THR A 82 3.19 -5.15 -8.33
N ILE A 83 3.40 -3.99 -7.72
CA ILE A 83 2.84 -3.68 -6.40
C ILE A 83 1.56 -2.91 -6.66
N TYR A 84 0.44 -3.43 -6.17
CA TYR A 84 -0.86 -2.79 -6.35
C TYR A 84 -1.23 -2.05 -5.07
N VAL A 85 -1.32 -0.73 -5.16
CA VAL A 85 -1.81 0.07 -4.02
C VAL A 85 -3.33 0.04 -4.09
N LEU A 86 -3.93 -0.67 -3.15
CA LEU A 86 -5.37 -0.95 -3.16
C LEU A 86 -6.18 0.22 -2.61
N HIS A 87 -5.71 0.80 -1.52
CA HIS A 87 -6.48 1.86 -0.86
C HIS A 87 -5.54 2.68 0.01
N VAL A 88 -5.75 3.99 -0.02
CA VAL A 88 -5.00 4.93 0.81
C VAL A 88 -6.02 5.81 1.51
N PHE A 89 -5.92 5.91 2.82
CA PHE A 89 -6.93 6.63 3.59
C PHE A 89 -6.36 7.14 4.89
N GLN A 90 -6.99 8.17 5.41
CA GLN A 90 -6.69 8.70 6.72
C GLN A 90 -7.64 8.08 7.71
N LYS A 91 -7.09 7.48 8.75
CA LYS A 91 -7.88 6.97 9.84
C LYS A 91 -7.96 8.06 10.90
N LYS A 92 -9.12 8.65 11.04
CA LYS A 92 -9.37 9.59 12.12
C LYS A 92 -9.57 8.76 13.36
N SER A 93 -8.50 8.57 14.07
CA SER A 93 -8.57 7.62 15.11
C SER A 93 -8.95 8.24 16.39
N LYS A 94 -9.82 7.59 16.88
CA LYS A 94 -9.82 7.27 18.27
C LYS A 94 -9.14 5.93 18.39
N GLN A 95 -8.21 5.84 19.30
CA GLN A 95 -7.33 4.74 19.44
C GLN A 95 -7.97 3.38 19.37
N GLY A 96 -7.24 2.42 18.86
CA GLY A 96 -7.58 1.03 18.86
C GLY A 96 -8.71 0.63 17.93
N ILE A 97 -9.16 1.53 17.08
CA ILE A 97 -10.29 1.23 16.22
C ILE A 97 -9.83 0.47 14.99
N ALA A 98 -10.49 -0.65 14.73
CA ALA A 98 -10.27 -1.44 13.53
C ALA A 98 -10.62 -0.63 12.29
N THR A 99 -10.08 -1.04 11.15
CA THR A 99 -10.41 -0.45 9.87
C THR A 99 -11.91 -0.57 9.63
N PRO A 100 -12.59 0.52 9.26
CA PRO A 100 -14.04 0.47 9.02
C PRO A 100 -14.40 -0.53 7.95
N LYS A 101 -15.59 -1.12 8.09
CA LYS A 101 -16.05 -2.14 7.17
C LYS A 101 -16.09 -1.66 5.73
N GLN A 102 -16.51 -0.42 5.50
CA GLN A 102 -16.57 0.12 4.14
C GLN A 102 -15.20 0.18 3.49
N ASP A 103 -14.15 0.49 4.26
CA ASP A 103 -12.79 0.47 3.74
C ASP A 103 -12.34 -0.95 3.45
N ILE A 104 -12.67 -1.89 4.34
CA ILE A 104 -12.34 -3.30 4.12
C ILE A 104 -13.00 -3.82 2.85
N ASP A 105 -14.27 -3.50 2.65
CA ASP A 105 -15.00 -3.94 1.47
C ASP A 105 -14.39 -3.36 0.20
N LEU A 106 -14.00 -2.10 0.24
CA LEU A 106 -13.34 -1.45 -0.89
C LEU A 106 -11.99 -2.12 -1.18
N ILE A 107 -11.21 -2.40 -0.15
CA ILE A 107 -9.93 -3.07 -0.28
C ILE A 107 -10.11 -4.44 -0.93
N LYS A 108 -11.13 -5.19 -0.51
CA LYS A 108 -11.40 -6.52 -1.08
C LYS A 108 -11.76 -6.43 -2.57
N ARG A 109 -12.59 -5.47 -2.93
CA ARG A 109 -12.97 -5.26 -4.34
C ARG A 109 -11.74 -4.93 -5.18
N ARG A 110 -10.90 -4.05 -4.67
CA ARG A 110 -9.69 -3.63 -5.39
C ARG A 110 -8.64 -4.75 -5.44
N TYR A 111 -8.59 -5.58 -4.41
CA TYR A 111 -7.72 -6.76 -4.45
C TYR A 111 -8.15 -7.71 -5.58
N ASN A 112 -9.44 -7.94 -5.72
CA ASN A 112 -9.94 -8.78 -6.81
C ASN A 112 -9.60 -8.15 -8.17
N LYS A 113 -9.71 -6.84 -8.29
CA LYS A 113 -9.32 -6.14 -9.52
C LYS A 113 -7.82 -6.29 -9.79
N ALA A 114 -7.02 -6.18 -8.76
CA ALA A 114 -5.57 -6.35 -8.90
C ALA A 114 -5.23 -7.77 -9.38
N ARG A 115 -5.93 -8.78 -8.85
CA ARG A 115 -5.73 -10.16 -9.30
C ARG A 115 -6.04 -10.30 -10.79
N GLU A 116 -7.14 -9.70 -11.25
CA GLU A 116 -7.49 -9.72 -12.67
C GLU A 116 -6.39 -9.06 -13.52
N LEU A 117 -5.91 -7.92 -13.08
CA LEU A 117 -4.85 -7.21 -13.79
C LEU A 117 -3.56 -8.03 -13.84
N ALA A 118 -3.24 -8.72 -12.78
CA ALA A 118 -2.02 -9.51 -12.68
C ALA A 118 -2.05 -10.77 -13.56
N GLU A 119 -3.25 -11.24 -13.90
CA GLU A 119 -3.41 -12.43 -14.74
C GLU A 119 -3.31 -12.14 -16.22
N LYS A 120 -3.25 -10.89 -16.61
CA LYS A 120 -3.18 -10.53 -18.05
C LYS A 120 -1.79 -10.57 -18.60
#